data_2f827517d467040307f6cd7460e104ef
#
_entry.id   2f827517d467040307f6cd7460e104ef
#
_cell.length_a   1.000
_cell.length_b   1.000
_cell.length_c   1.000
_cell.angle_alpha   90.00
_cell.angle_beta   90.00
_cell.angle_gamma   90.00
#
_symmetry.space_group_name_H-M   'P 1'
#
loop_
_entity.id
_entity.type
_entity.pdbx_description
1 polymer ?
#
loop_
_entity_poly.entity_id
_entity_poly.type
_entity_poly.pdbx_seq_one_letter_code
_entity_poly.pdbx_strand_id
1 'polypeptide(L)'
;MTDRRAFGSSLAAAAATAAAAAGATPAHAADDVREANKRTVLAFYDSALNRSNIDEAAAYFGPHFIQHNPRSKDGVEGFRSLLQDLKKQFPGLRSDVKRAFADGDFVILHVHVKLQPEELGLAIVEIFRLEHGKIVEHWDVRQPIPETAANTNGMF
;
A
#
# COMPACT_ATOMS: atom_id res chain seq x y z
N MET A 1 37.93 6.79 -81.68
CA MET A 1 37.08 7.94 -81.31
C MET A 1 35.75 7.38 -80.83
N THR A 2 35.53 7.27 -79.57
CA THR A 2 34.19 7.38 -78.95
C THR A 2 34.36 7.26 -77.42
N ASP A 3 34.08 8.35 -76.76
CA ASP A 3 34.13 8.59 -75.35
C ASP A 3 32.91 7.91 -74.70
N ARG A 4 33.13 7.11 -73.66
CA ARG A 4 32.02 6.60 -72.76
C ARG A 4 32.28 7.01 -71.35
N ARG A 5 31.60 8.05 -70.95
CA ARG A 5 31.50 8.49 -69.53
C ARG A 5 30.61 7.48 -68.78
N ALA A 6 31.15 6.88 -67.77
CA ALA A 6 30.40 6.09 -66.78
C ALA A 6 29.79 7.02 -65.67
N PHE A 7 28.49 6.98 -65.57
CA PHE A 7 27.76 7.59 -64.43
C PHE A 7 27.80 6.59 -63.25
N GLY A 8 28.48 7.00 -62.20
CA GLY A 8 28.43 6.28 -60.92
C GLY A 8 27.19 6.71 -60.10
N SER A 9 26.29 5.80 -59.89
CA SER A 9 25.14 5.98 -59.01
C SER A 9 25.52 5.55 -57.59
N SER A 10 25.64 6.50 -56.67
CA SER A 10 25.81 6.23 -55.25
C SER A 10 24.42 5.92 -54.61
N LEU A 11 24.23 4.67 -54.22
CA LEU A 11 23.11 4.32 -53.32
C LEU A 11 23.47 4.68 -51.89
N ALA A 12 22.81 5.68 -51.33
CA ALA A 12 22.82 5.94 -49.90
C ALA A 12 21.85 4.98 -49.20
N ALA A 13 22.39 4.04 -48.42
CA ALA A 13 21.62 3.17 -47.57
C ALA A 13 21.20 3.94 -46.29
N ALA A 14 19.90 4.26 -46.16
CA ALA A 14 19.32 4.81 -44.95
C ALA A 14 19.13 3.67 -43.93
N ALA A 15 19.95 3.64 -42.90
CA ALA A 15 19.76 2.75 -41.77
C ALA A 15 18.61 3.29 -40.90
N ALA A 16 17.45 2.63 -40.95
CA ALA A 16 16.36 2.89 -40.04
C ALA A 16 16.66 2.20 -38.70
N THR A 17 17.04 2.98 -37.69
CA THR A 17 17.13 2.53 -36.30
C THR A 17 15.72 2.40 -35.73
N ALA A 18 15.19 1.18 -35.68
CA ALA A 18 13.98 0.86 -34.94
C ALA A 18 14.29 0.93 -33.44
N ALA A 19 13.84 1.98 -32.75
CA ALA A 19 13.85 2.04 -31.29
C ALA A 19 12.81 1.03 -30.78
N ALA A 20 13.28 -0.09 -30.24
CA ALA A 20 12.44 -1.03 -29.54
C ALA A 20 11.95 -0.37 -28.24
N ALA A 21 10.69 0.04 -28.21
CA ALA A 21 10.02 0.40 -26.95
C ALA A 21 9.97 -0.89 -26.12
N ALA A 22 10.78 -0.96 -25.05
CA ALA A 22 10.72 -2.04 -24.08
C ALA A 22 9.39 -1.89 -23.30
N GLY A 23 8.33 -2.52 -23.82
CA GLY A 23 7.07 -2.66 -23.10
C GLY A 23 7.30 -3.52 -21.86
N ALA A 24 6.88 -3.03 -20.69
CA ALA A 24 6.92 -3.82 -19.47
C ALA A 24 6.16 -5.13 -19.68
N THR A 25 6.76 -6.24 -19.24
CA THR A 25 6.06 -7.54 -19.28
C THR A 25 4.86 -7.53 -18.36
N PRO A 26 3.77 -8.31 -18.61
CA PRO A 26 2.59 -8.36 -17.73
C PRO A 26 2.93 -8.68 -16.28
N ALA A 27 3.94 -9.51 -16.03
CA ALA A 27 4.42 -9.81 -14.69
C ALA A 27 5.02 -8.58 -13.98
N HIS A 28 5.80 -7.76 -14.66
CA HIS A 28 6.35 -6.52 -14.13
C HIS A 28 5.25 -5.51 -13.75
N ALA A 29 4.24 -5.36 -14.60
CA ALA A 29 3.12 -4.48 -14.33
C ALA A 29 2.31 -4.91 -13.10
N ALA A 30 2.13 -6.23 -12.90
CA ALA A 30 1.46 -6.77 -11.72
C ALA A 30 2.29 -6.56 -10.44
N ASP A 31 3.61 -6.71 -10.51
CA ASP A 31 4.53 -6.42 -9.40
C ASP A 31 4.49 -4.93 -9.03
N ASP A 32 4.47 -4.04 -10.02
CA ASP A 32 4.38 -2.60 -9.83
C ASP A 32 3.08 -2.18 -9.13
N VAL A 33 1.95 -2.81 -9.48
CA VAL A 33 0.65 -2.56 -8.84
C VAL A 33 0.66 -3.02 -7.38
N ARG A 34 1.17 -4.23 -7.09
CA ARG A 34 1.27 -4.74 -5.71
C ARG A 34 2.13 -3.83 -4.83
N GLU A 35 3.29 -3.42 -5.32
CA GLU A 35 4.17 -2.51 -4.58
C GLU A 35 3.57 -1.11 -4.42
N ALA A 36 2.82 -0.61 -5.42
CA ALA A 36 2.09 0.65 -5.31
C ALA A 36 0.99 0.56 -4.24
N ASN A 37 0.18 -0.51 -4.24
CA ASN A 37 -0.86 -0.75 -3.26
C ASN A 37 -0.28 -0.85 -1.84
N LYS A 38 0.83 -1.56 -1.67
CA LYS A 38 1.54 -1.66 -0.38
C LYS A 38 2.01 -0.29 0.12
N ARG A 39 2.62 0.54 -0.75
CA ARG A 39 3.01 1.91 -0.38
C ARG A 39 1.81 2.77 0.02
N THR A 40 0.70 2.66 -0.71
CA THR A 40 -0.54 3.38 -0.39
C THR A 40 -1.04 3.04 1.02
N VAL A 41 -1.11 1.74 1.35
CA VAL A 41 -1.60 1.29 2.66
C VAL A 41 -0.65 1.66 3.79
N LEU A 42 0.66 1.57 3.58
CA LEU A 42 1.66 2.00 4.59
C LEU A 42 1.58 3.50 4.87
N ALA A 43 1.44 4.33 3.83
CA ALA A 43 1.28 5.77 3.97
C ALA A 43 -0.04 6.14 4.67
N PHE A 44 -1.14 5.47 4.30
CA PHE A 44 -2.42 5.58 4.97
C PHE A 44 -2.29 5.27 6.47
N TYR A 45 -1.69 4.12 6.80
CA TYR A 45 -1.61 3.63 8.16
C TYR A 45 -0.76 4.55 9.05
N ASP A 46 0.34 5.07 8.54
CA ASP A 46 1.16 6.07 9.23
C ASP A 46 0.39 7.39 9.44
N SER A 47 -0.29 7.91 8.40
CA SER A 47 -1.06 9.14 8.53
C SER A 47 -2.20 9.01 9.54
N ALA A 48 -2.88 7.86 9.53
CA ALA A 48 -4.01 7.59 10.42
C ALA A 48 -3.58 7.47 11.89
N LEU A 49 -2.62 6.59 12.19
CA LEU A 49 -2.33 6.19 13.56
C LEU A 49 -1.14 6.93 14.18
N ASN A 50 -0.06 7.16 13.45
CA ASN A 50 1.13 7.79 14.01
C ASN A 50 1.08 9.32 13.95
N ARG A 51 0.67 9.88 12.80
CA ARG A 51 0.56 11.33 12.62
C ARG A 51 -0.81 11.88 13.01
N SER A 52 -1.82 11.03 13.18
CA SER A 52 -3.20 11.40 13.49
C SER A 52 -3.75 12.47 12.53
N ASN A 53 -3.35 12.41 11.27
CA ASN A 53 -3.81 13.30 10.21
C ASN A 53 -5.03 12.68 9.52
N ILE A 54 -6.21 12.91 10.10
CA ILE A 54 -7.46 12.27 9.69
C ILE A 54 -7.86 12.64 8.27
N ASP A 55 -7.63 13.88 7.84
CA ASP A 55 -7.99 14.33 6.49
C ASP A 55 -7.09 13.70 5.42
N GLU A 56 -5.79 13.64 5.68
CA GLU A 56 -4.85 12.95 4.82
C GLU A 56 -5.19 11.46 4.73
N ALA A 57 -5.44 10.81 5.88
CA ALA A 57 -5.82 9.41 5.92
C ALA A 57 -7.11 9.14 5.13
N ALA A 58 -8.12 9.99 5.26
CA ALA A 58 -9.38 9.87 4.54
C ALA A 58 -9.23 9.99 3.01
N ALA A 59 -8.20 10.68 2.53
CA ALA A 59 -7.94 10.81 1.10
C ALA A 59 -7.47 9.52 0.41
N TYR A 60 -7.06 8.51 1.18
CA TYR A 60 -6.68 7.20 0.63
C TYR A 60 -7.86 6.30 0.31
N PHE A 61 -9.07 6.60 0.81
CA PHE A 61 -10.25 5.79 0.55
C PHE A 61 -10.87 6.07 -0.81
N GLY A 62 -11.49 5.03 -1.38
CA GLY A 62 -12.36 5.12 -2.54
C GLY A 62 -13.77 5.63 -2.15
N PRO A 63 -14.64 5.83 -3.16
CA PRO A 63 -15.98 6.39 -2.95
C PRO A 63 -16.91 5.46 -2.14
N HIS A 64 -16.62 4.16 -2.14
CA HIS A 64 -17.37 3.13 -1.41
C HIS A 64 -16.40 2.35 -0.55
N PHE A 65 -16.37 2.66 0.74
CA PHE A 65 -15.52 1.98 1.70
C PHE A 65 -16.37 1.08 2.60
N ILE A 66 -16.08 -0.21 2.58
CA ILE A 66 -16.74 -1.25 3.38
C ILE A 66 -15.86 -1.60 4.57
N GLN A 67 -16.43 -1.56 5.77
CA GLN A 67 -15.72 -1.83 7.01
C GLN A 67 -16.23 -3.11 7.68
N HIS A 68 -15.35 -4.09 7.88
CA HIS A 68 -15.69 -5.35 8.55
C HIS A 68 -15.31 -5.39 10.04
N ASN A 69 -14.64 -4.36 10.57
CA ASN A 69 -14.42 -4.26 12.00
C ASN A 69 -15.74 -3.90 12.72
N PRO A 70 -16.26 -4.77 13.62
CA PRO A 70 -17.56 -4.57 14.26
C PRO A 70 -17.63 -3.35 15.20
N ARG A 71 -16.50 -2.71 15.48
CA ARG A 71 -16.42 -1.51 16.34
C ARG A 71 -16.47 -0.20 15.55
N SER A 72 -16.40 -0.26 14.22
CA SER A 72 -16.42 0.92 13.37
C SER A 72 -17.67 0.92 12.49
N LYS A 73 -18.25 2.08 12.30
CA LYS A 73 -19.32 2.26 11.31
C LYS A 73 -18.74 2.17 9.91
N ASP A 74 -19.58 1.82 8.97
CA ASP A 74 -19.26 1.74 7.56
C ASP A 74 -18.97 3.11 6.94
N GLY A 75 -18.22 3.11 5.83
CA GLY A 75 -17.88 4.32 5.08
C GLY A 75 -16.79 5.19 5.70
N VAL A 76 -16.35 6.19 4.94
CA VAL A 76 -15.25 7.09 5.32
C VAL A 76 -15.58 7.91 6.57
N GLU A 77 -16.84 8.29 6.76
CA GLU A 77 -17.27 9.03 7.96
C GLU A 77 -17.23 8.16 9.23
N GLY A 78 -17.54 6.85 9.08
CA GLY A 78 -17.34 5.89 10.17
C GLY A 78 -15.88 5.79 10.60
N PHE A 79 -14.97 5.73 9.63
CA PHE A 79 -13.53 5.76 9.86
C PHE A 79 -13.06 7.07 10.52
N ARG A 80 -13.52 8.24 10.06
CA ARG A 80 -13.21 9.54 10.67
C ARG A 80 -13.60 9.58 12.13
N SER A 81 -14.83 9.17 12.45
CA SER A 81 -15.33 9.11 13.82
C SER A 81 -14.47 8.19 14.69
N LEU A 82 -14.12 7.00 14.20
CA LEU A 82 -13.25 6.07 14.92
C LEU A 82 -11.88 6.70 15.25
N LEU A 83 -11.22 7.34 14.27
CA LEU A 83 -9.91 7.97 14.51
C LEU A 83 -9.99 9.16 15.47
N GLN A 84 -11.05 9.96 15.41
CA GLN A 84 -11.28 11.07 16.34
C GLN A 84 -11.40 10.55 17.78
N ASP A 85 -12.16 9.47 17.97
CA ASP A 85 -12.34 8.84 19.28
C ASP A 85 -11.03 8.22 19.78
N LEU A 86 -10.29 7.51 18.92
CA LEU A 86 -8.99 6.95 19.27
C LEU A 86 -7.99 8.04 19.67
N LYS A 87 -7.90 9.12 18.91
CA LYS A 87 -7.00 10.24 19.21
C LYS A 87 -7.35 10.91 20.54
N LYS A 88 -8.65 11.06 20.84
CA LYS A 88 -9.14 11.66 22.08
C LYS A 88 -8.86 10.77 23.29
N GLN A 89 -9.09 9.46 23.15
CA GLN A 89 -8.93 8.49 24.24
C GLN A 89 -7.48 8.10 24.46
N PHE A 90 -6.69 8.01 23.40
CA PHE A 90 -5.32 7.49 23.40
C PHE A 90 -4.36 8.44 22.67
N PRO A 91 -4.04 9.61 23.23
CA PRO A 91 -3.16 10.58 22.60
C PRO A 91 -1.73 10.05 22.40
N GLY A 92 -1.33 9.03 23.18
CA GLY A 92 -0.05 8.33 23.10
C GLY A 92 0.00 7.16 22.12
N LEU A 93 -1.11 6.88 21.41
CA LEU A 93 -1.20 5.76 20.46
C LEU A 93 -0.05 5.78 19.46
N ARG A 94 0.55 4.61 19.24
CA ARG A 94 1.60 4.36 18.23
C ARG A 94 1.37 3.02 17.56
N SER A 95 1.67 2.97 16.28
CA SER A 95 1.68 1.75 15.48
C SER A 95 3.07 1.51 14.90
N ASP A 96 3.49 0.25 14.87
CA ASP A 96 4.73 -0.20 14.26
C ASP A 96 4.42 -1.38 13.34
N VAL A 97 4.52 -1.16 12.03
CA VAL A 97 4.27 -2.20 11.02
C VAL A 97 5.48 -3.12 10.96
N LYS A 98 5.32 -4.34 11.43
CA LYS A 98 6.38 -5.36 11.45
C LYS A 98 6.59 -6.03 10.10
N ARG A 99 5.51 -6.27 9.36
CA ARG A 99 5.52 -6.92 8.04
C ARG A 99 4.40 -6.37 7.19
N ALA A 100 4.65 -6.26 5.89
CA ALA A 100 3.66 -5.87 4.89
C ALA A 100 3.78 -6.80 3.67
N PHE A 101 2.66 -7.37 3.25
CA PHE A 101 2.55 -8.25 2.09
C PHE A 101 1.51 -7.68 1.14
N ALA A 102 1.68 -7.93 -0.16
CA ALA A 102 0.68 -7.59 -1.16
C ALA A 102 0.45 -8.77 -2.11
N ASP A 103 -0.80 -9.07 -2.39
CA ASP A 103 -1.21 -10.07 -3.37
C ASP A 103 -2.42 -9.55 -4.15
N GLY A 104 -2.22 -9.31 -5.47
CA GLY A 104 -3.22 -8.65 -6.29
C GLY A 104 -3.64 -7.30 -5.71
N ASP A 105 -4.94 -7.17 -5.45
CA ASP A 105 -5.55 -5.97 -4.89
C ASP A 105 -5.55 -5.94 -3.35
N PHE A 106 -5.00 -6.96 -2.71
CA PHE A 106 -4.96 -7.06 -1.26
C PHE A 106 -3.60 -6.66 -0.70
N VAL A 107 -3.63 -5.94 0.43
CA VAL A 107 -2.46 -5.65 1.27
C VAL A 107 -2.72 -6.13 2.68
N ILE A 108 -1.78 -6.88 3.23
CA ILE A 108 -1.85 -7.43 4.59
C ILE A 108 -0.72 -6.84 5.41
N LEU A 109 -1.05 -6.27 6.56
CA LEU A 109 -0.08 -5.78 7.54
C LEU A 109 -0.10 -6.65 8.80
N HIS A 110 1.07 -6.94 9.34
CA HIS A 110 1.23 -7.43 10.71
C HIS A 110 1.79 -6.30 11.56
N VAL A 111 1.04 -5.86 12.55
CA VAL A 111 1.27 -4.59 13.22
C VAL A 111 1.31 -4.76 14.72
N HIS A 112 2.22 -4.03 15.38
CA HIS A 112 2.21 -3.78 16.82
C HIS A 112 1.56 -2.42 17.08
N VAL A 113 0.43 -2.40 17.78
CA VAL A 113 -0.23 -1.16 18.21
C VAL A 113 -0.17 -1.05 19.73
N LYS A 114 0.31 0.09 20.23
CA LYS A 114 0.24 0.47 21.63
C LYS A 114 -0.73 1.63 21.78
N LEU A 115 -1.76 1.46 22.61
CA LEU A 115 -2.71 2.53 22.91
C LEU A 115 -2.10 3.53 23.89
N GLN A 116 -1.30 3.05 24.85
CA GLN A 116 -0.50 3.84 25.78
C GLN A 116 0.96 3.36 25.74
N PRO A 117 1.94 4.23 25.98
CA PRO A 117 3.37 3.86 25.87
C PRO A 117 3.79 2.70 26.78
N GLU A 118 3.16 2.57 27.97
CA GLU A 118 3.51 1.59 28.99
C GLU A 118 2.89 0.21 28.77
N GLU A 119 1.88 0.11 27.87
CA GLU A 119 1.19 -1.16 27.60
C GLU A 119 2.05 -2.08 26.72
N LEU A 120 1.84 -3.37 26.85
CA LEU A 120 2.37 -4.36 25.92
C LEU A 120 1.77 -4.17 24.53
N GLY A 121 0.50 -3.78 24.45
CA GLY A 121 -0.20 -3.45 23.21
C GLY A 121 -0.92 -4.64 22.60
N LEU A 122 -1.14 -4.54 21.31
CA LEU A 122 -1.90 -5.47 20.49
C LEU A 122 -1.06 -5.94 19.31
N ALA A 123 -1.10 -7.23 19.02
CA ALA A 123 -0.74 -7.76 17.71
C ALA A 123 -1.98 -7.74 16.82
N ILE A 124 -1.89 -7.12 15.67
CA ILE A 124 -3.02 -6.93 14.75
C ILE A 124 -2.61 -7.44 13.36
N VAL A 125 -3.50 -8.20 12.74
CA VAL A 125 -3.47 -8.48 11.31
C VAL A 125 -4.52 -7.60 10.66
N GLU A 126 -4.08 -6.70 9.80
CA GLU A 126 -4.91 -5.80 9.02
C GLU A 126 -4.95 -6.29 7.57
N ILE A 127 -6.11 -6.31 6.95
CA ILE A 127 -6.29 -6.68 5.55
C ILE A 127 -7.03 -5.53 4.86
N PHE A 128 -6.45 -5.04 3.79
CA PHE A 128 -7.02 -3.99 2.96
C PHE A 128 -7.21 -4.50 1.54
N ARG A 129 -8.33 -4.19 0.91
CA ARG A 129 -8.51 -4.36 -0.53
C ARG A 129 -8.56 -2.99 -1.18
N LEU A 130 -7.88 -2.88 -2.33
CA LEU A 130 -7.79 -1.64 -3.08
C LEU A 130 -8.41 -1.79 -4.47
N GLU A 131 -8.97 -0.69 -4.97
CA GLU A 131 -9.37 -0.52 -6.36
C GLU A 131 -8.76 0.78 -6.88
N HIS A 132 -8.07 0.71 -8.01
CA HIS A 132 -7.40 1.89 -8.62
C HIS A 132 -6.53 2.68 -7.64
N GLY A 133 -5.80 1.98 -6.76
CA GLY A 133 -4.92 2.58 -5.74
C GLY A 133 -5.65 3.25 -4.58
N LYS A 134 -6.95 2.99 -4.40
CA LYS A 134 -7.77 3.48 -3.28
C LYS A 134 -8.25 2.33 -2.42
N ILE A 135 -8.25 2.52 -1.11
CA ILE A 135 -8.75 1.54 -0.14
C ILE A 135 -10.29 1.52 -0.23
N VAL A 136 -10.85 0.36 -0.51
CA VAL A 136 -12.30 0.16 -0.65
C VAL A 136 -12.87 -0.82 0.35
N GLU A 137 -12.02 -1.58 1.06
CA GLU A 137 -12.50 -2.58 2.00
C GLU A 137 -11.43 -2.90 3.06
N HIS A 138 -11.85 -3.21 4.29
CA HIS A 138 -10.96 -3.45 5.41
C HIS A 138 -11.49 -4.48 6.40
N TRP A 139 -10.61 -5.38 6.83
CA TRP A 139 -10.80 -6.34 7.93
C TRP A 139 -9.64 -6.22 8.91
N ASP A 140 -9.86 -6.56 10.17
CA ASP A 140 -8.80 -6.72 11.15
C ASP A 140 -9.07 -7.88 12.13
N VAL A 141 -7.99 -8.47 12.60
CA VAL A 141 -8.00 -9.41 13.74
C VAL A 141 -6.99 -8.94 14.76
N ARG A 142 -7.39 -8.83 16.02
CA ARG A 142 -6.55 -8.31 17.09
C ARG A 142 -6.40 -9.31 18.21
N GLN A 143 -5.17 -9.38 18.74
CA GLN A 143 -4.87 -10.15 19.93
C GLN A 143 -4.05 -9.29 20.91
N PRO A 144 -4.48 -9.18 22.18
CA PRO A 144 -3.66 -8.58 23.23
C PRO A 144 -2.35 -9.36 23.40
N ILE A 145 -1.25 -8.63 23.59
CA ILE A 145 0.04 -9.25 23.91
C ILE A 145 0.00 -9.66 25.38
N PRO A 146 0.18 -10.94 25.70
CA PRO A 146 0.09 -11.42 27.08
C PRO A 146 1.35 -11.05 27.87
N GLU A 147 1.20 -10.87 29.19
CA GLU A 147 2.33 -10.66 30.10
C GLU A 147 3.20 -11.90 30.22
N THR A 148 2.59 -13.07 30.09
CA THR A 148 3.30 -14.36 30.12
C THR A 148 2.91 -15.20 28.91
N ALA A 149 3.89 -15.86 28.29
CA ALA A 149 3.69 -16.72 27.14
C ALA A 149 4.29 -18.11 27.38
N ALA A 150 3.76 -19.12 26.71
CA ALA A 150 4.27 -20.50 26.76
C ALA A 150 5.64 -20.68 26.07
N ASN A 151 6.08 -19.67 25.31
CA ASN A 151 7.34 -19.65 24.59
C ASN A 151 7.98 -18.24 24.66
N THR A 152 9.23 -18.13 24.19
CA THR A 152 10.03 -16.89 24.24
C THR A 152 10.17 -16.19 22.88
N ASN A 153 9.41 -16.60 21.85
CA ASN A 153 9.60 -16.10 20.48
C ASN A 153 8.99 -14.71 20.27
N GLY A 154 8.08 -14.28 21.14
CA GLY A 154 7.28 -13.06 20.95
C GLY A 154 6.16 -13.26 19.92
N MET A 155 5.48 -12.16 19.58
CA MET A 155 4.36 -12.19 18.64
C MET A 155 4.72 -11.52 17.29
N PHE A 156 5.98 -11.12 17.08
CA PHE A 156 6.42 -10.40 15.88
C PHE A 156 7.68 -10.96 15.24
#